data_4a0171915a414fffd1075d217e1e9304
#
_entry.id   4a0171915a414fffd1075d217e1e9304
#
_cell.length_a   1.000
_cell.length_b   1.000
_cell.length_c   1.000
_cell.angle_alpha   90.00
_cell.angle_beta   90.00
_cell.angle_gamma   90.00
#
_symmetry.space_group_name_H-M   'P 1'
#
loop_
_entity.id
_entity.type
_entity.pdbx_description
1 polymer ?
#
loop_
_entity_poly.entity_id
_entity_poly.type
_entity_poly.pdbx_seq_one_letter_code
_entity_poly.pdbx_strand_id
1 'polypeptide(L)'
;MSIAVRDRTAHQPGRGQQQSGGRPRRPRRTAQIWLVVLASLLALGTAIPFLAVFVLALSPEGARTIPYQFPDRWTLDNIVSVLSAQSFLRWTFNSLVYSLVSVVLVLITAAMAGYAFAKKRFPGRDALFWSFLATLMVPAQATLIPMFVLVSNLDGIDTFWGLIVPTLANSQSVFLMRQFIRGLPDELFEAAKVDGASEWRIFWQIVLPLTKPILATLGIFVFLWHWNDFLWPLIIAQTDEMRTLTVGLASLNSESVSDARLMAAAAVTVIPCLLIFAVLQRYIVNSVASSGIKG
;
A
#
# COMPACT_ATOMS: atom_id res chain seq x y z
N MET A 1 -74.71 -46.72 -16.42
CA MET A 1 -75.47 -45.69 -15.66
C MET A 1 -74.45 -44.83 -15.01
N SER A 2 -74.04 -43.77 -15.72
CA SER A 2 -74.37 -42.39 -15.47
C SER A 2 -73.63 -41.90 -14.24
N ILE A 3 -72.84 -40.88 -14.20
CA ILE A 3 -73.00 -39.45 -14.56
C ILE A 3 -71.61 -38.78 -14.60
N ALA A 4 -71.39 -37.99 -15.65
CA ALA A 4 -70.26 -37.09 -15.77
C ALA A 4 -70.46 -35.87 -14.90
N VAL A 5 -69.46 -35.41 -14.17
CA VAL A 5 -69.37 -34.04 -13.61
C VAL A 5 -68.15 -33.37 -14.17
N ARG A 6 -68.38 -32.41 -15.06
CA ARG A 6 -67.40 -31.44 -15.56
C ARG A 6 -67.12 -30.42 -14.45
N ASP A 7 -65.94 -30.34 -13.96
CA ASP A 7 -65.48 -29.21 -13.19
C ASP A 7 -64.56 -28.29 -14.03
N ARG A 8 -65.08 -27.11 -14.32
CA ARG A 8 -64.36 -26.02 -15.00
C ARG A 8 -63.66 -25.17 -13.98
N THR A 9 -62.42 -25.45 -13.70
CA THR A 9 -61.59 -24.48 -12.99
C THR A 9 -60.97 -23.50 -13.94
N ALA A 10 -61.46 -22.27 -13.89
CA ALA A 10 -60.97 -21.13 -14.66
C ALA A 10 -59.54 -20.80 -14.30
N HIS A 11 -58.67 -20.84 -15.31
CA HIS A 11 -57.30 -20.38 -15.25
C HIS A 11 -57.32 -18.84 -15.13
N GLN A 12 -57.04 -18.28 -13.94
CA GLN A 12 -56.71 -16.85 -13.79
C GLN A 12 -55.30 -16.62 -14.26
N PRO A 13 -55.06 -15.70 -15.23
CA PRO A 13 -53.69 -15.31 -15.59
C PRO A 13 -53.10 -14.48 -14.45
N GLY A 14 -52.02 -15.02 -13.85
CA GLY A 14 -51.23 -14.34 -12.83
C GLY A 14 -50.82 -12.95 -13.28
N ARG A 15 -51.21 -11.92 -12.54
CA ARG A 15 -50.71 -10.56 -12.64
C ARG A 15 -49.20 -10.58 -12.41
N GLY A 16 -48.42 -10.46 -13.49
CA GLY A 16 -47.02 -10.20 -13.40
C GLY A 16 -46.77 -8.95 -12.59
N GLN A 17 -46.17 -9.13 -11.42
CA GLN A 17 -45.55 -8.03 -10.68
C GLN A 17 -44.42 -7.48 -11.55
N GLN A 18 -44.70 -6.40 -12.28
CA GLN A 18 -43.66 -5.55 -12.85
C GLN A 18 -42.84 -5.00 -11.69
N GLN A 19 -41.70 -5.66 -11.38
CA GLN A 19 -40.65 -5.04 -10.59
C GLN A 19 -40.19 -3.79 -11.36
N SER A 20 -40.70 -2.65 -10.92
CA SER A 20 -40.22 -1.34 -11.35
C SER A 20 -38.75 -1.23 -10.92
N GLY A 21 -37.84 -1.64 -11.80
CA GLY A 21 -36.43 -1.40 -11.68
C GLY A 21 -36.20 0.11 -11.64
N GLY A 22 -36.20 0.69 -10.46
CA GLY A 22 -35.86 2.09 -10.27
C GLY A 22 -34.47 2.35 -10.83
N ARG A 23 -34.42 2.95 -12.02
CA ARG A 23 -33.15 3.47 -12.58
C ARG A 23 -32.50 4.35 -11.52
N PRO A 24 -31.22 4.15 -11.21
CA PRO A 24 -30.52 4.99 -10.26
C PRO A 24 -30.67 6.44 -10.70
N ARG A 25 -31.30 7.27 -9.86
CA ARG A 25 -31.51 8.70 -10.13
C ARG A 25 -30.13 9.33 -10.27
N ARG A 26 -29.74 9.75 -11.49
CA ARG A 26 -28.55 10.56 -11.68
C ARG A 26 -28.63 11.76 -10.74
N PRO A 27 -27.59 12.03 -9.94
CA PRO A 27 -27.60 13.16 -9.02
C PRO A 27 -27.87 14.44 -9.82
N ARG A 28 -28.74 15.31 -9.30
CA ARG A 28 -29.08 16.59 -9.96
C ARG A 28 -27.80 17.36 -10.20
N ARG A 29 -27.65 18.02 -11.32
CA ARG A 29 -26.45 18.81 -11.73
C ARG A 29 -25.93 19.71 -10.60
N THR A 30 -26.85 20.33 -9.85
CA THR A 30 -26.52 21.12 -8.65
C THR A 30 -25.80 20.33 -7.55
N ALA A 31 -26.22 19.09 -7.25
CA ALA A 31 -25.57 18.24 -6.28
C ALA A 31 -24.14 17.83 -6.71
N GLN A 32 -23.92 17.62 -8.00
CA GLN A 32 -22.59 17.36 -8.55
C GLN A 32 -21.67 18.58 -8.41
N ILE A 33 -22.19 19.79 -8.67
CA ILE A 33 -21.39 21.02 -8.49
C ILE A 33 -20.97 21.19 -7.04
N TRP A 34 -21.89 21.01 -6.08
CA TRP A 34 -21.57 21.11 -4.66
C TRP A 34 -20.55 20.05 -4.21
N LEU A 35 -20.65 18.81 -4.71
CA LEU A 35 -19.67 17.77 -4.44
C LEU A 35 -18.29 18.14 -4.99
N VAL A 36 -18.21 18.68 -6.20
CA VAL A 36 -16.94 19.14 -6.79
C VAL A 36 -16.35 20.29 -5.99
N VAL A 37 -17.15 21.29 -5.61
CA VAL A 37 -16.72 22.43 -4.79
C VAL A 37 -16.19 21.95 -3.44
N LEU A 38 -16.94 21.09 -2.75
CA LEU A 38 -16.52 20.54 -1.46
C LEU A 38 -15.22 19.72 -1.59
N ALA A 39 -15.12 18.86 -2.59
CA ALA A 39 -13.93 18.07 -2.87
C ALA A 39 -12.72 18.96 -3.17
N SER A 40 -12.92 20.05 -3.94
CA SER A 40 -11.87 21.02 -4.25
C SER A 40 -11.40 21.78 -3.01
N LEU A 41 -12.33 22.20 -2.14
CA LEU A 41 -11.98 22.87 -0.88
C LEU A 41 -11.21 21.96 0.06
N LEU A 42 -11.63 20.68 0.17
CA LEU A 42 -10.90 19.68 0.96
C LEU A 42 -9.50 19.43 0.38
N ALA A 43 -9.39 19.31 -0.95
CA ALA A 43 -8.10 19.12 -1.62
C ALA A 43 -7.16 20.33 -1.39
N LEU A 44 -7.67 21.56 -1.49
CA LEU A 44 -6.92 22.76 -1.18
C LEU A 44 -6.48 22.80 0.28
N GLY A 45 -7.39 22.48 1.22
CA GLY A 45 -7.07 22.42 2.65
C GLY A 45 -5.98 21.42 2.98
N THR A 46 -6.01 20.23 2.35
CA THR A 46 -4.97 19.21 2.53
C THR A 46 -3.65 19.58 1.85
N ALA A 47 -3.66 20.43 0.82
CA ALA A 47 -2.44 20.88 0.14
C ALA A 47 -1.68 21.98 0.92
N ILE A 48 -2.36 22.76 1.77
CA ILE A 48 -1.76 23.88 2.51
C ILE A 48 -0.49 23.48 3.31
N PRO A 49 -0.50 22.43 4.15
CA PRO A 49 0.68 22.06 4.92
C PRO A 49 1.86 21.66 4.02
N PHE A 50 1.60 21.00 2.91
CA PHE A 50 2.66 20.66 1.95
C PHE A 50 3.23 21.89 1.26
N LEU A 51 2.37 22.84 0.87
CA LEU A 51 2.81 24.12 0.31
C LEU A 51 3.68 24.88 1.31
N ALA A 52 3.33 24.88 2.60
CA ALA A 52 4.13 25.51 3.64
C ALA A 52 5.53 24.89 3.75
N VAL A 53 5.64 23.56 3.68
CA VAL A 53 6.94 22.86 3.67
C VAL A 53 7.79 23.30 2.46
N PHE A 54 7.21 23.38 1.25
CA PHE A 54 7.94 23.81 0.06
C PHE A 54 8.32 25.30 0.11
N VAL A 55 7.44 26.18 0.62
CA VAL A 55 7.73 27.61 0.79
C VAL A 55 8.92 27.80 1.73
N LEU A 56 8.93 27.12 2.89
CA LEU A 56 10.03 27.20 3.85
C LEU A 56 11.32 26.56 3.31
N ALA A 57 11.24 25.45 2.60
CA ALA A 57 12.39 24.82 1.96
C ALA A 57 13.12 25.76 0.98
N LEU A 58 12.36 26.65 0.34
CA LEU A 58 12.85 27.64 -0.62
C LEU A 58 13.10 29.03 0.00
N SER A 59 12.97 29.16 1.31
CA SER A 59 13.19 30.42 2.05
C SER A 59 14.65 30.54 2.49
N PRO A 60 15.20 31.75 2.67
CA PRO A 60 16.52 31.96 3.25
C PRO A 60 16.64 31.36 4.65
N GLU A 61 17.86 31.04 5.08
CA GLU A 61 18.11 30.61 6.46
C GLU A 61 17.66 31.71 7.45
N GLY A 62 16.97 31.29 8.53
CA GLY A 62 16.39 32.21 9.52
C GLY A 62 14.94 32.62 9.24
N ALA A 63 14.33 32.19 8.15
CA ALA A 63 12.90 32.34 7.95
C ALA A 63 12.11 31.57 9.04
N ARG A 64 11.12 32.23 9.66
CA ARG A 64 10.33 31.66 10.75
C ARG A 64 9.14 30.89 10.21
N THR A 65 8.83 29.78 10.85
CA THR A 65 7.72 28.90 10.49
C THR A 65 6.35 29.52 10.82
N ILE A 66 6.28 30.40 11.83
CA ILE A 66 5.03 31.01 12.30
C ILE A 66 5.30 32.46 12.74
N PRO A 67 4.50 33.46 12.28
CA PRO A 67 3.46 33.33 11.23
C PRO A 67 4.06 33.11 9.85
N TYR A 68 3.36 32.32 8.99
CA TYR A 68 3.79 32.09 7.62
C TYR A 68 3.89 33.41 6.86
N GLN A 69 5.09 33.76 6.45
CA GLN A 69 5.34 34.88 5.55
C GLN A 69 5.96 34.34 4.28
N PHE A 70 5.54 34.87 3.14
CA PHE A 70 6.24 34.56 1.90
C PHE A 70 7.65 35.14 2.01
N PRO A 71 8.67 34.37 1.56
CA PRO A 71 10.04 34.84 1.65
C PRO A 71 10.26 36.05 0.74
N ASP A 72 11.02 37.03 1.21
CA ASP A 72 11.43 38.20 0.41
C ASP A 72 12.31 37.78 -0.78
N ARG A 73 12.98 36.64 -0.66
CA ARG A 73 13.85 36.07 -1.66
C ARG A 73 13.71 34.55 -1.67
N TRP A 74 13.55 33.96 -2.87
CA TRP A 74 13.53 32.51 -3.08
C TRP A 74 14.97 32.00 -3.29
N THR A 75 15.33 30.90 -2.61
CA THR A 75 16.65 30.28 -2.74
C THR A 75 16.53 28.76 -2.83
N LEU A 76 17.48 28.14 -3.52
CA LEU A 76 17.66 26.69 -3.55
C LEU A 76 18.79 26.22 -2.62
N ASP A 77 19.42 27.13 -1.88
CA ASP A 77 20.63 26.83 -1.09
C ASP A 77 20.38 25.73 -0.05
N ASN A 78 19.20 25.72 0.61
CA ASN A 78 18.85 24.68 1.56
C ASN A 78 18.73 23.29 0.87
N ILE A 79 18.09 23.25 -0.30
CA ILE A 79 17.93 21.99 -1.06
C ILE A 79 19.29 21.47 -1.54
N VAL A 80 20.14 22.36 -2.08
CA VAL A 80 21.49 22.02 -2.50
C VAL A 80 22.33 21.56 -1.31
N SER A 81 22.26 22.25 -0.19
CA SER A 81 22.94 21.87 1.06
C SER A 81 22.53 20.47 1.54
N VAL A 82 21.24 20.16 1.51
CA VAL A 82 20.72 18.84 1.89
C VAL A 82 21.20 17.74 0.91
N LEU A 83 21.06 17.99 -0.38
CA LEU A 83 21.45 17.02 -1.40
C LEU A 83 22.98 16.79 -1.49
N SER A 84 23.79 17.77 -1.09
CA SER A 84 25.25 17.64 -1.03
C SER A 84 25.75 17.00 0.25
N ALA A 85 24.92 16.86 1.27
CA ALA A 85 25.28 16.22 2.53
C ALA A 85 25.41 14.68 2.32
N GLN A 86 26.62 14.15 2.56
CA GLN A 86 26.93 12.73 2.38
C GLN A 86 26.04 11.83 3.24
N SER A 87 25.71 12.22 4.45
CA SER A 87 24.77 11.49 5.33
C SER A 87 23.38 11.40 4.73
N PHE A 88 22.83 12.50 4.19
CA PHE A 88 21.49 12.49 3.59
C PHE A 88 21.39 11.57 2.37
N LEU A 89 22.41 11.56 1.50
CA LEU A 89 22.48 10.65 0.35
C LEU A 89 22.54 9.20 0.80
N ARG A 90 23.32 8.91 1.85
CA ARG A 90 23.43 7.57 2.42
C ARG A 90 22.10 7.10 3.03
N TRP A 91 21.45 7.93 3.84
CA TRP A 91 20.13 7.61 4.42
C TRP A 91 19.07 7.37 3.35
N THR A 92 19.11 8.18 2.26
CA THR A 92 18.23 7.98 1.11
C THR A 92 18.50 6.64 0.44
N PHE A 93 19.76 6.28 0.22
CA PHE A 93 20.15 4.99 -0.33
C PHE A 93 19.70 3.82 0.57
N ASN A 94 19.92 3.92 1.87
CA ASN A 94 19.49 2.89 2.83
C ASN A 94 17.96 2.70 2.79
N SER A 95 17.19 3.79 2.76
CA SER A 95 15.73 3.72 2.64
C SER A 95 15.28 3.11 1.33
N LEU A 96 15.95 3.43 0.21
CA LEU A 96 15.66 2.81 -1.08
C LEU A 96 15.94 1.30 -1.06
N VAL A 97 17.08 0.89 -0.53
CA VAL A 97 17.43 -0.55 -0.41
C VAL A 97 16.41 -1.25 0.50
N TYR A 98 16.15 -0.70 1.69
CA TYR A 98 15.18 -1.25 2.61
C TYR A 98 13.80 -1.41 1.97
N SER A 99 13.29 -0.36 1.34
CA SER A 99 11.95 -0.38 0.75
C SER A 99 11.86 -1.26 -0.50
N LEU A 100 12.77 -1.12 -1.46
CA LEU A 100 12.69 -1.85 -2.72
C LEU A 100 12.95 -3.34 -2.56
N VAL A 101 13.95 -3.73 -1.75
CA VAL A 101 14.23 -5.13 -1.49
C VAL A 101 13.08 -5.77 -0.71
N SER A 102 12.55 -5.08 0.30
CA SER A 102 11.36 -5.56 1.02
C SER A 102 10.15 -5.72 0.11
N VAL A 103 9.89 -4.78 -0.81
CA VAL A 103 8.80 -4.90 -1.79
C VAL A 103 8.95 -6.19 -2.60
N VAL A 104 10.12 -6.43 -3.19
CA VAL A 104 10.35 -7.61 -4.04
C VAL A 104 10.14 -8.90 -3.23
N LEU A 105 10.73 -8.99 -2.05
CA LEU A 105 10.66 -10.18 -1.21
C LEU A 105 9.25 -10.42 -0.64
N VAL A 106 8.58 -9.37 -0.15
CA VAL A 106 7.19 -9.46 0.34
C VAL A 106 6.24 -9.86 -0.79
N LEU A 107 6.37 -9.30 -1.99
CA LEU A 107 5.48 -9.64 -3.10
C LEU A 107 5.66 -11.08 -3.56
N ILE A 108 6.91 -11.56 -3.66
CA ILE A 108 7.19 -12.95 -4.03
C ILE A 108 6.63 -13.91 -2.96
N THR A 109 6.95 -13.69 -1.69
CA THR A 109 6.50 -14.55 -0.60
C THR A 109 4.98 -14.52 -0.44
N ALA A 110 4.36 -13.35 -0.57
CA ALA A 110 2.91 -13.21 -0.54
C ALA A 110 2.21 -13.88 -1.73
N ALA A 111 2.80 -13.80 -2.94
CA ALA A 111 2.26 -14.50 -4.11
C ALA A 111 2.34 -16.02 -3.95
N MET A 112 3.48 -16.53 -3.47
CA MET A 112 3.67 -17.97 -3.22
C MET A 112 2.71 -18.47 -2.14
N ALA A 113 2.63 -17.79 -0.99
CA ALA A 113 1.73 -18.15 0.09
C ALA A 113 0.26 -18.01 -0.33
N GLY A 114 -0.09 -16.90 -1.01
CA GLY A 114 -1.42 -16.65 -1.54
C GLY A 114 -1.87 -17.75 -2.52
N TYR A 115 -0.98 -18.20 -3.42
CA TYR A 115 -1.24 -19.29 -4.34
C TYR A 115 -1.45 -20.62 -3.60
N ALA A 116 -0.59 -20.93 -2.63
CA ALA A 116 -0.72 -22.14 -1.83
C ALA A 116 -2.05 -22.16 -1.07
N PHE A 117 -2.42 -21.09 -0.39
CA PHE A 117 -3.66 -20.98 0.36
C PHE A 117 -4.92 -20.90 -0.53
N ALA A 118 -4.81 -20.41 -1.77
CA ALA A 118 -5.95 -20.27 -2.67
C ALA A 118 -6.26 -21.56 -3.45
N LYS A 119 -5.23 -22.22 -4.00
CA LYS A 119 -5.39 -23.28 -5.04
C LYS A 119 -4.85 -24.65 -4.62
N LYS A 120 -4.13 -24.75 -3.48
CA LYS A 120 -3.60 -26.03 -3.02
C LYS A 120 -4.46 -26.63 -1.90
N ARG A 121 -4.47 -27.95 -1.83
CA ARG A 121 -5.10 -28.72 -0.76
C ARG A 121 -4.01 -29.43 0.04
N PHE A 122 -3.88 -29.09 1.28
CA PHE A 122 -2.97 -29.75 2.23
C PHE A 122 -3.59 -29.76 3.63
N PRO A 123 -3.23 -30.71 4.49
CA PRO A 123 -3.76 -30.80 5.85
C PRO A 123 -3.39 -29.54 6.65
N GLY A 124 -4.36 -29.01 7.40
CA GLY A 124 -4.16 -27.80 8.23
C GLY A 124 -4.15 -26.46 7.49
N ARG A 125 -4.38 -26.45 6.15
CA ARG A 125 -4.36 -25.22 5.33
C ARG A 125 -5.16 -24.06 5.94
N ASP A 126 -6.41 -24.31 6.30
CA ASP A 126 -7.29 -23.25 6.78
C ASP A 126 -6.92 -22.82 8.20
N ALA A 127 -6.52 -23.75 9.08
CA ALA A 127 -6.03 -23.42 10.40
C ALA A 127 -4.77 -22.54 10.32
N LEU A 128 -3.80 -22.94 9.49
CA LEU A 128 -2.57 -22.18 9.26
C LEU A 128 -2.87 -20.76 8.69
N PHE A 129 -3.80 -20.69 7.73
CA PHE A 129 -4.20 -19.39 7.16
C PHE A 129 -4.84 -18.49 8.21
N TRP A 130 -5.76 -19.00 9.03
CA TRP A 130 -6.38 -18.20 10.07
C TRP A 130 -5.40 -17.82 11.19
N SER A 131 -4.50 -18.70 11.58
CA SER A 131 -3.42 -18.37 12.53
C SER A 131 -2.53 -17.26 12.00
N PHE A 132 -2.21 -17.28 10.70
CA PHE A 132 -1.44 -16.23 10.06
C PHE A 132 -2.19 -14.91 10.03
N LEU A 133 -3.51 -14.94 9.76
CA LEU A 133 -4.34 -13.74 9.83
C LEU A 133 -4.51 -13.20 11.26
N ALA A 134 -4.52 -14.06 12.27
CA ALA A 134 -4.59 -13.65 13.66
C ALA A 134 -3.43 -12.73 14.06
N THR A 135 -2.28 -12.83 13.37
CA THR A 135 -1.15 -11.91 13.62
C THR A 135 -1.50 -10.45 13.33
N LEU A 136 -2.48 -10.17 12.42
CA LEU A 136 -2.96 -8.81 12.16
C LEU A 136 -3.68 -8.17 13.37
N MET A 137 -4.13 -8.98 14.32
CA MET A 137 -4.77 -8.48 15.54
C MET A 137 -3.75 -8.06 16.59
N VAL A 138 -2.48 -8.47 16.43
CA VAL A 138 -1.40 -8.11 17.36
C VAL A 138 -0.84 -6.76 16.94
N PRO A 139 -0.87 -5.75 17.82
CA PRO A 139 -0.26 -4.46 17.51
C PRO A 139 1.25 -4.62 17.24
N ALA A 140 1.76 -4.04 16.17
CA ALA A 140 3.18 -4.14 15.81
C ALA A 140 4.10 -3.65 16.94
N GLN A 141 3.67 -2.67 17.72
CA GLN A 141 4.42 -2.15 18.87
C GLN A 141 4.61 -3.19 19.97
N ALA A 142 3.67 -4.12 20.14
CA ALA A 142 3.80 -5.18 21.15
C ALA A 142 4.86 -6.22 20.79
N THR A 143 5.12 -6.42 19.50
CA THR A 143 6.14 -7.35 19.01
C THR A 143 7.52 -6.72 18.82
N LEU A 144 7.62 -5.38 18.95
CA LEU A 144 8.83 -4.62 18.66
C LEU A 144 10.02 -5.07 19.53
N ILE A 145 9.84 -5.13 20.86
CA ILE A 145 10.89 -5.50 21.80
C ILE A 145 11.33 -6.98 21.63
N PRO A 146 10.40 -7.97 21.60
CA PRO A 146 10.79 -9.36 21.35
C PRO A 146 11.51 -9.55 20.02
N MET A 147 11.08 -8.85 18.97
CA MET A 147 11.72 -8.91 17.65
C MET A 147 13.12 -8.31 17.67
N PHE A 148 13.30 -7.17 18.35
CA PHE A 148 14.61 -6.56 18.56
C PHE A 148 15.57 -7.51 19.27
N VAL A 149 15.14 -8.13 20.37
CA VAL A 149 15.97 -9.10 21.11
C VAL A 149 16.38 -10.27 20.23
N LEU A 150 15.46 -10.81 19.42
CA LEU A 150 15.76 -11.89 18.50
C LEU A 150 16.81 -11.47 17.45
N VAL A 151 16.60 -10.32 16.80
CA VAL A 151 17.51 -9.81 15.77
C VAL A 151 18.88 -9.46 16.36
N SER A 152 18.91 -8.86 17.56
CA SER A 152 20.15 -8.55 18.28
C SER A 152 20.96 -9.81 18.60
N ASN A 153 20.31 -10.87 19.08
CA ASN A 153 20.97 -12.15 19.40
C ASN A 153 21.50 -12.87 18.14
N LEU A 154 21.06 -12.48 16.98
CA LEU A 154 21.50 -13.01 15.68
C LEU A 154 22.44 -12.03 14.94
N ASP A 155 23.04 -11.06 15.64
CA ASP A 155 23.94 -10.05 15.08
C ASP A 155 23.34 -9.24 13.92
N GLY A 156 22.03 -8.94 14.01
CA GLY A 156 21.29 -8.21 12.97
C GLY A 156 21.26 -6.70 13.15
N ILE A 157 21.77 -6.17 14.25
CA ILE A 157 21.86 -4.71 14.46
C ILE A 157 22.80 -4.11 13.42
N ASP A 158 22.45 -2.93 12.91
CA ASP A 158 23.20 -2.22 11.87
C ASP A 158 23.43 -3.03 10.57
N THR A 159 22.44 -3.88 10.21
CA THR A 159 22.50 -4.67 8.97
C THR A 159 21.23 -4.56 8.16
N PHE A 160 21.32 -4.67 6.83
CA PHE A 160 20.14 -4.72 5.97
C PHE A 160 19.28 -5.95 6.21
N TRP A 161 19.85 -7.09 6.58
CA TRP A 161 19.05 -8.27 6.89
C TRP A 161 18.21 -8.08 8.14
N GLY A 162 18.75 -7.43 9.17
CA GLY A 162 18.03 -7.09 10.40
C GLY A 162 16.88 -6.11 10.14
N LEU A 163 17.02 -5.20 9.16
CA LEU A 163 15.94 -4.31 8.72
C LEU A 163 14.87 -5.07 7.94
N ILE A 164 15.26 -5.92 6.99
CA ILE A 164 14.37 -6.47 5.95
C ILE A 164 13.69 -7.77 6.40
N VAL A 165 14.47 -8.76 6.89
CA VAL A 165 13.94 -10.12 7.10
C VAL A 165 12.76 -10.19 8.08
N PRO A 166 12.75 -9.47 9.21
CA PRO A 166 11.63 -9.50 10.14
C PRO A 166 10.32 -8.97 9.57
N THR A 167 10.39 -8.12 8.53
CA THR A 167 9.22 -7.46 7.91
C THR A 167 8.60 -8.28 6.77
N LEU A 168 9.24 -9.38 6.34
CA LEU A 168 8.80 -10.19 5.20
C LEU A 168 7.49 -10.96 5.45
N ALA A 169 7.19 -11.30 6.70
CA ALA A 169 5.95 -12.00 7.06
C ALA A 169 4.74 -11.07 7.03
N ASN A 170 4.39 -10.56 5.85
CA ASN A 170 3.33 -9.58 5.66
C ASN A 170 1.96 -10.26 5.46
N SER A 171 1.22 -10.45 6.55
CA SER A 171 -0.08 -11.13 6.56
C SER A 171 -1.14 -10.44 5.70
N GLN A 172 -1.12 -9.10 5.63
CA GLN A 172 -2.05 -8.33 4.81
C GLN A 172 -1.83 -8.61 3.31
N SER A 173 -0.57 -8.64 2.86
CA SER A 173 -0.24 -8.95 1.47
C SER A 173 -0.62 -10.38 1.11
N VAL A 174 -0.38 -11.36 1.99
CA VAL A 174 -0.79 -12.75 1.78
C VAL A 174 -2.31 -12.88 1.69
N PHE A 175 -3.05 -12.21 2.57
CA PHE A 175 -4.51 -12.21 2.54
C PHE A 175 -5.05 -11.67 1.22
N LEU A 176 -4.62 -10.49 0.81
CA LEU A 176 -5.09 -9.84 -0.42
C LEU A 176 -4.71 -10.66 -1.65
N MET A 177 -3.50 -11.21 -1.68
CA MET A 177 -3.04 -12.06 -2.76
C MET A 177 -3.89 -13.34 -2.86
N ARG A 178 -4.16 -14.02 -1.72
CA ARG A 178 -5.04 -15.19 -1.68
C ARG A 178 -6.44 -14.85 -2.20
N GLN A 179 -7.03 -13.75 -1.78
CA GLN A 179 -8.37 -13.34 -2.24
C GLN A 179 -8.41 -13.11 -3.75
N PHE A 180 -7.38 -12.47 -4.29
CA PHE A 180 -7.29 -12.23 -5.72
C PHE A 180 -7.13 -13.55 -6.49
N ILE A 181 -6.19 -14.43 -6.09
CA ILE A 181 -5.91 -15.71 -6.76
C ILE A 181 -7.11 -16.65 -6.64
N ARG A 182 -7.87 -16.60 -5.53
CA ARG A 182 -9.09 -17.40 -5.36
C ARG A 182 -10.15 -17.05 -6.40
N GLY A 183 -10.19 -15.80 -6.87
CA GLY A 183 -11.12 -15.36 -7.92
C GLY A 183 -10.72 -15.76 -9.35
N LEU A 184 -9.53 -16.33 -9.54
CA LEU A 184 -9.12 -16.82 -10.85
C LEU A 184 -9.82 -18.15 -11.17
N PRO A 185 -10.26 -18.40 -12.44
CA PRO A 185 -10.90 -19.64 -12.86
C PRO A 185 -10.01 -20.85 -12.59
N ASP A 186 -10.57 -21.93 -12.05
CA ASP A 186 -9.84 -23.18 -11.76
C ASP A 186 -9.42 -23.90 -13.03
N GLU A 187 -10.19 -23.74 -14.10
CA GLU A 187 -9.95 -24.34 -15.43
C GLU A 187 -8.57 -23.98 -15.99
N LEU A 188 -8.05 -22.80 -15.70
CA LEU A 188 -6.71 -22.39 -16.12
C LEU A 188 -5.62 -23.28 -15.51
N PHE A 189 -5.81 -23.65 -14.25
CA PHE A 189 -4.86 -24.48 -13.50
C PHE A 189 -4.98 -25.95 -13.88
N GLU A 190 -6.19 -26.41 -14.15
CA GLU A 190 -6.46 -27.78 -14.58
C GLU A 190 -5.92 -28.05 -16.00
N ALA A 191 -6.16 -27.13 -16.95
CA ALA A 191 -5.59 -27.20 -18.28
C ALA A 191 -4.06 -27.28 -18.25
N ALA A 192 -3.41 -26.43 -17.49
CA ALA A 192 -1.96 -26.43 -17.37
C ALA A 192 -1.40 -27.74 -16.78
N LYS A 193 -2.13 -28.36 -15.85
CA LYS A 193 -1.76 -29.70 -15.32
C LYS A 193 -1.90 -30.81 -16.34
N VAL A 194 -2.97 -30.76 -17.13
CA VAL A 194 -3.17 -31.73 -18.25
C VAL A 194 -2.05 -31.61 -19.29
N ASP A 195 -1.56 -30.35 -19.52
CA ASP A 195 -0.41 -30.09 -20.40
C ASP A 195 0.95 -30.45 -19.73
N GLY A 196 0.93 -31.07 -18.56
CA GLY A 196 2.14 -31.53 -17.86
C GLY A 196 2.97 -30.41 -17.22
N ALA A 197 2.40 -29.22 -17.02
CA ALA A 197 3.12 -28.12 -16.37
C ALA A 197 3.40 -28.42 -14.88
N SER A 198 4.64 -28.27 -14.46
CA SER A 198 5.02 -28.36 -13.06
C SER A 198 4.42 -27.20 -12.26
N GLU A 199 4.29 -27.36 -10.92
CA GLU A 199 3.78 -26.31 -10.03
C GLU A 199 4.57 -24.99 -10.12
N TRP A 200 5.89 -25.06 -10.26
CA TRP A 200 6.74 -23.90 -10.49
C TRP A 200 6.45 -23.21 -11.83
N ARG A 201 6.19 -24.00 -12.90
CA ARG A 201 5.80 -23.45 -14.18
C ARG A 201 4.46 -22.74 -14.10
N ILE A 202 3.46 -23.36 -13.44
CA ILE A 202 2.16 -22.75 -13.19
C ILE A 202 2.31 -21.44 -12.42
N PHE A 203 3.11 -21.42 -11.36
CA PHE A 203 3.33 -20.22 -10.56
C PHE A 203 3.94 -19.08 -11.38
N TRP A 204 5.05 -19.33 -12.07
CA TRP A 204 5.77 -18.27 -12.79
C TRP A 204 5.09 -17.84 -14.09
N GLN A 205 4.46 -18.77 -14.83
CA GLN A 205 3.91 -18.50 -16.15
C GLN A 205 2.41 -18.17 -16.15
N ILE A 206 1.67 -18.55 -15.11
CA ILE A 206 0.22 -18.33 -15.03
C ILE A 206 -0.10 -17.41 -13.84
N VAL A 207 0.23 -17.82 -12.62
CA VAL A 207 -0.16 -17.09 -11.41
C VAL A 207 0.44 -15.69 -11.40
N LEU A 208 1.75 -15.60 -11.51
CA LEU A 208 2.46 -14.31 -11.37
C LEU A 208 2.05 -13.30 -12.45
N PRO A 209 1.94 -13.66 -13.75
CA PRO A 209 1.43 -12.75 -14.77
C PRO A 209 -0.02 -12.31 -14.57
N LEU A 210 -0.90 -13.21 -14.16
CA LEU A 210 -2.31 -12.88 -13.90
C LEU A 210 -2.50 -12.01 -12.65
N THR A 211 -1.57 -12.09 -11.70
CA THR A 211 -1.61 -11.28 -10.46
C THR A 211 -0.93 -9.92 -10.59
N LYS A 212 -0.40 -9.53 -11.76
CA LYS A 212 0.25 -8.23 -11.97
C LYS A 212 -0.55 -7.02 -11.45
N PRO A 213 -1.88 -6.93 -11.63
CA PRO A 213 -2.64 -5.77 -11.13
C PRO A 213 -2.59 -5.65 -9.60
N ILE A 214 -2.79 -6.76 -8.89
CA ILE A 214 -2.74 -6.77 -7.43
C ILE A 214 -1.31 -6.62 -6.92
N LEU A 215 -0.31 -7.21 -7.60
CA LEU A 215 1.11 -7.02 -7.27
C LEU A 215 1.52 -5.54 -7.36
N ALA A 216 1.09 -4.83 -8.40
CA ALA A 216 1.35 -3.40 -8.53
C ALA A 216 0.74 -2.61 -7.36
N THR A 217 -0.51 -2.91 -6.99
CA THR A 217 -1.20 -2.25 -5.88
C THR A 217 -0.50 -2.54 -4.54
N LEU A 218 -0.20 -3.81 -4.25
CA LEU A 218 0.52 -4.19 -3.04
C LEU A 218 1.93 -3.61 -3.00
N GLY A 219 2.62 -3.56 -4.14
CA GLY A 219 3.95 -2.97 -4.24
C GLY A 219 3.99 -1.51 -3.78
N ILE A 220 2.96 -0.71 -4.15
CA ILE A 220 2.84 0.68 -3.66
C ILE A 220 2.68 0.71 -2.14
N PHE A 221 1.74 -0.08 -1.59
CA PHE A 221 1.49 -0.07 -0.14
C PHE A 221 2.70 -0.55 0.65
N VAL A 222 3.35 -1.63 0.21
CA VAL A 222 4.55 -2.18 0.87
C VAL A 222 5.71 -1.17 0.78
N PHE A 223 5.88 -0.51 -0.38
CA PHE A 223 6.90 0.53 -0.53
C PHE A 223 6.64 1.70 0.42
N LEU A 224 5.44 2.26 0.39
CA LEU A 224 5.09 3.41 1.24
C LEU A 224 5.22 3.08 2.72
N TRP A 225 4.90 1.87 3.11
CA TRP A 225 5.05 1.44 4.49
C TRP A 225 6.52 1.41 4.92
N HIS A 226 7.39 0.77 4.15
CA HIS A 226 8.83 0.70 4.46
C HIS A 226 9.53 2.06 4.29
N TRP A 227 9.14 2.84 3.30
CA TRP A 227 9.69 4.18 3.08
C TRP A 227 9.41 5.13 4.25
N ASN A 228 8.21 5.04 4.84
CA ASN A 228 7.80 5.88 5.97
C ASN A 228 8.04 5.20 7.33
N ASP A 229 8.61 3.99 7.35
CA ASP A 229 8.87 3.30 8.60
C ASP A 229 9.92 4.06 9.41
N PHE A 230 9.60 4.24 10.69
CA PHE A 230 10.45 4.96 11.63
C PHE A 230 10.87 4.08 12.80
N LEU A 231 9.90 3.38 13.42
CA LEU A 231 10.14 2.72 14.70
C LEU A 231 11.09 1.53 14.59
N TRP A 232 10.95 0.69 13.56
CA TRP A 232 11.81 -0.45 13.38
C TRP A 232 13.24 -0.04 12.99
N PRO A 233 13.45 0.82 11.99
CA PRO A 233 14.78 1.35 11.68
C PRO A 233 15.43 2.11 12.83
N LEU A 234 14.68 2.82 13.67
CA LEU A 234 15.20 3.57 14.82
C LEU A 234 15.95 2.67 15.81
N ILE A 235 15.47 1.43 16.01
CA ILE A 235 16.07 0.52 16.97
C ILE A 235 17.11 -0.42 16.35
N ILE A 236 17.04 -0.68 15.03
CA ILE A 236 17.98 -1.57 14.34
C ILE A 236 19.14 -0.83 13.71
N ALA A 237 18.91 0.31 13.09
CA ALA A 237 19.92 1.11 12.40
C ALA A 237 20.49 2.18 13.35
N GLN A 238 21.35 1.77 14.28
CA GLN A 238 21.85 2.60 15.36
C GLN A 238 22.99 3.52 14.91
N THR A 239 23.80 3.06 13.95
CA THR A 239 24.91 3.84 13.39
C THR A 239 24.42 4.81 12.29
N ASP A 240 25.11 5.93 12.12
CA ASP A 240 24.79 6.91 11.06
C ASP A 240 24.89 6.28 9.66
N GLU A 241 25.77 5.31 9.49
CA GLU A 241 25.97 4.55 8.25
C GLU A 241 24.74 3.74 7.85
N MET A 242 23.97 3.24 8.80
CA MET A 242 22.80 2.38 8.55
C MET A 242 21.46 3.08 8.69
N ARG A 243 21.43 4.30 9.22
CA ARG A 243 20.18 5.06 9.37
C ARG A 243 19.40 5.13 8.07
N THR A 244 18.08 4.98 8.19
CA THR A 244 17.14 5.29 7.11
C THR A 244 16.84 6.78 7.05
N LEU A 245 16.25 7.23 5.96
CA LEU A 245 15.97 8.65 5.73
C LEU A 245 15.03 9.25 6.79
N THR A 246 14.03 8.50 7.23
CA THR A 246 13.09 8.93 8.29
C THR A 246 13.78 9.09 9.63
N VAL A 247 14.67 8.19 10.01
CA VAL A 247 15.46 8.26 11.24
C VAL A 247 16.48 9.40 11.15
N GLY A 248 17.19 9.50 10.02
CA GLY A 248 18.14 10.60 9.79
C GLY A 248 17.48 11.98 9.79
N LEU A 249 16.28 12.10 9.21
CA LEU A 249 15.52 13.35 9.25
C LEU A 249 15.12 13.73 10.69
N ALA A 250 14.74 12.78 11.52
CA ALA A 250 14.43 13.02 12.92
C ALA A 250 15.68 13.43 13.72
N SER A 251 16.87 12.91 13.40
CA SER A 251 18.11 13.33 14.05
C SER A 251 18.49 14.78 13.71
N LEU A 252 18.25 15.25 12.50
CA LEU A 252 18.49 16.64 12.12
C LEU A 252 17.70 17.63 12.98
N ASN A 253 16.49 17.28 13.40
CA ASN A 253 15.67 18.12 14.28
C ASN A 253 16.30 18.30 15.68
N SER A 254 17.13 17.37 16.13
CA SER A 254 17.84 17.44 17.42
C SER A 254 19.19 18.17 17.33
N GLU A 255 19.73 18.39 16.14
CA GLU A 255 21.06 18.97 15.89
C GLU A 255 21.06 20.48 15.73
N SER A 256 19.99 21.19 16.11
CA SER A 256 19.88 22.65 15.97
C SER A 256 20.03 23.16 14.53
N VAL A 257 19.60 22.35 13.57
CA VAL A 257 19.54 22.71 12.15
C VAL A 257 18.44 23.76 11.93
N SER A 258 18.62 24.69 11.00
CA SER A 258 17.60 25.70 10.70
C SER A 258 16.30 25.05 10.19
N ASP A 259 15.14 25.63 10.56
CA ASP A 259 13.82 25.16 10.12
C ASP A 259 13.74 25.05 8.58
N ALA A 260 14.33 26.02 7.88
CA ALA A 260 14.34 26.02 6.41
C ALA A 260 15.08 24.81 5.82
N ARG A 261 16.21 24.44 6.41
CA ARG A 261 16.98 23.26 5.99
C ARG A 261 16.27 21.95 6.36
N LEU A 262 15.64 21.89 7.52
CA LEU A 262 14.82 20.74 7.93
C LEU A 262 13.63 20.56 6.97
N MET A 263 12.94 21.66 6.60
CA MET A 263 11.85 21.62 5.63
C MET A 263 12.32 21.26 4.22
N ALA A 264 13.54 21.66 3.83
CA ALA A 264 14.13 21.24 2.57
C ALA A 264 14.39 19.72 2.55
N ALA A 265 14.93 19.18 3.64
CA ALA A 265 15.12 17.73 3.78
C ALA A 265 13.78 16.98 3.73
N ALA A 266 12.75 17.47 4.42
CA ALA A 266 11.40 16.91 4.39
C ALA A 266 10.80 16.99 2.96
N ALA A 267 10.92 18.12 2.26
CA ALA A 267 10.44 18.29 0.89
C ALA A 267 11.09 17.28 -0.08
N VAL A 268 12.40 17.09 0.01
CA VAL A 268 13.11 16.10 -0.81
C VAL A 268 12.68 14.67 -0.49
N THR A 269 12.41 14.36 0.77
CA THR A 269 11.95 13.03 1.21
C THR A 269 10.60 12.62 0.62
N VAL A 270 9.74 13.58 0.28
CA VAL A 270 8.42 13.31 -0.34
C VAL A 270 8.56 12.95 -1.83
N ILE A 271 9.60 13.37 -2.51
CA ILE A 271 9.76 13.20 -3.97
C ILE A 271 9.66 11.72 -4.42
N PRO A 272 10.35 10.74 -3.81
CA PRO A 272 10.21 9.34 -4.21
C PRO A 272 8.79 8.79 -4.06
N CYS A 273 8.07 9.20 -3.01
CA CYS A 273 6.66 8.82 -2.83
C CYS A 273 5.79 9.34 -3.96
N LEU A 274 5.96 10.62 -4.34
CA LEU A 274 5.22 11.24 -5.43
C LEU A 274 5.54 10.58 -6.78
N LEU A 275 6.80 10.25 -7.04
CA LEU A 275 7.22 9.58 -8.27
C LEU A 275 6.58 8.19 -8.39
N ILE A 276 6.64 7.38 -7.32
CA ILE A 276 6.03 6.05 -7.30
C ILE A 276 4.52 6.15 -7.47
N PHE A 277 3.87 7.09 -6.77
CA PHE A 277 2.45 7.31 -6.93
C PHE A 277 2.10 7.73 -8.37
N ALA A 278 2.83 8.67 -8.96
CA ALA A 278 2.60 9.15 -10.33
C ALA A 278 2.71 8.01 -11.38
N VAL A 279 3.67 7.11 -11.20
CA VAL A 279 3.88 5.97 -12.11
C VAL A 279 2.78 4.92 -11.93
N LEU A 280 2.39 4.63 -10.70
CA LEU A 280 1.55 3.48 -10.36
C LEU A 280 0.07 3.82 -10.10
N GLN A 281 -0.34 5.12 -10.04
CA GLN A 281 -1.71 5.56 -9.79
C GLN A 281 -2.74 4.94 -10.75
N ARG A 282 -2.37 4.69 -12.01
CA ARG A 282 -3.24 4.05 -13.01
C ARG A 282 -3.70 2.64 -12.59
N TYR A 283 -2.87 1.91 -11.85
CA TYR A 283 -3.22 0.58 -11.36
C TYR A 283 -4.19 0.65 -10.17
N ILE A 284 -4.04 1.65 -9.30
CA ILE A 284 -4.95 1.90 -8.17
C ILE A 284 -6.33 2.27 -8.71
N VAL A 285 -6.40 3.25 -9.63
CA VAL A 285 -7.67 3.72 -10.18
C VAL A 285 -8.42 2.58 -10.90
N ASN A 286 -7.73 1.78 -11.68
CA ASN A 286 -8.34 0.65 -12.39
C ASN A 286 -8.85 -0.45 -11.44
N SER A 287 -8.16 -0.72 -10.34
CA SER A 287 -8.59 -1.72 -9.35
C SER A 287 -9.86 -1.28 -8.59
N VAL A 288 -9.96 0.01 -8.25
CA VAL A 288 -11.14 0.58 -7.59
C VAL A 288 -12.33 0.66 -8.56
N ALA A 289 -12.09 1.06 -9.81
CA ALA A 289 -13.15 1.14 -10.82
C ALA A 289 -13.76 -0.23 -11.15
N SER A 290 -12.94 -1.29 -11.20
CA SER A 290 -13.42 -2.65 -11.47
C SER A 290 -14.23 -3.26 -10.32
N SER A 291 -13.99 -2.84 -9.08
CA SER A 291 -14.77 -3.27 -7.91
C SER A 291 -16.11 -2.54 -7.78
N GLY A 292 -16.23 -1.32 -8.32
CA GLY A 292 -17.45 -0.51 -8.28
C GLY A 292 -18.52 -0.86 -9.33
N ILE A 293 -18.21 -1.70 -10.31
CA ILE A 293 -19.16 -2.05 -11.42
C ILE A 293 -19.93 -3.35 -11.15
N LYS A 294 -19.68 -4.04 -10.04
CA LYS A 294 -20.39 -5.28 -9.64
C LYS A 294 -21.56 -5.03 -8.68
N GLY A 295 -22.16 -3.83 -8.69
CA GLY A 295 -23.38 -3.50 -7.96
C GLY A 295 -24.56 -3.27 -8.91
#